data_5958f1aad122aa291943019df98f1823
#
_entry.id   5958f1aad122aa291943019df98f1823
#
_cell.length_a   1.000
_cell.length_b   1.000
_cell.length_c   1.000
_cell.angle_alpha   90.00
_cell.angle_beta   90.00
_cell.angle_gamma   90.00
#
_symmetry.space_group_name_H-M   'P 1'
#
loop_
_entity.id
_entity.type
_entity.pdbx_description
1 polymer ?
#
loop_
_entity_poly.entity_id
_entity_poly.type
_entity_poly.pdbx_seq_one_letter_code
_entity_poly.pdbx_strand_id
1 'polypeptide(L)'
;MSALAQSSSAKTTLVVNGHTAEGAVLQIDGHPYVDVEKFAQMINAAVSFEPGRVLLTIPPAEAGAKPDHPATGLSKDFAKAGISQLAVMWEWKGAISSAIRSGVAGGNWLAPLLHDHRVRAEESQSKTSLAAKTESDQKALQLLKNELASLAEWDSNTQSTIHSLNGEQSVSPTVAENDPLLMKISECGSFLNAMLVTGEFADSSSCH
;
A
#
# COMPACT_ATOMS: atom_id res chain seq x y z
N MET A 1 48.40 31.20 -4.58
CA MET A 1 47.21 31.19 -5.42
C MET A 1 46.24 30.18 -4.83
N SER A 2 45.23 30.65 -4.07
CA SER A 2 44.23 29.78 -3.43
C SER A 2 43.03 29.67 -4.36
N ALA A 3 42.81 28.48 -4.87
CA ALA A 3 41.59 28.19 -5.67
C ALA A 3 40.39 28.03 -4.73
N LEU A 4 39.45 28.98 -4.82
CA LEU A 4 38.16 28.87 -4.19
C LEU A 4 37.34 27.82 -4.98
N ALA A 5 37.09 26.68 -4.36
CA ALA A 5 36.20 25.68 -4.88
C ALA A 5 34.76 26.25 -4.81
N GLN A 6 34.21 26.62 -5.94
CA GLN A 6 32.78 26.93 -6.07
C GLN A 6 32.00 25.59 -5.99
N SER A 7 31.38 25.32 -4.85
CA SER A 7 30.39 24.28 -4.73
C SER A 7 29.16 24.68 -5.54
N SER A 8 29.00 24.05 -6.71
CA SER A 8 27.76 24.16 -7.48
C SER A 8 26.64 23.45 -6.67
N SER A 9 25.82 24.26 -5.99
CA SER A 9 24.59 23.79 -5.35
C SER A 9 23.65 23.28 -6.44
N ALA A 10 23.58 21.98 -6.65
CA ALA A 10 22.55 21.37 -7.48
C ALA A 10 21.18 21.75 -6.89
N LYS A 11 20.35 22.46 -7.66
CA LYS A 11 18.98 22.80 -7.27
C LYS A 11 18.20 21.50 -7.12
N THR A 12 18.02 21.06 -5.89
CA THR A 12 17.21 19.88 -5.59
C THR A 12 15.76 20.33 -5.38
N THR A 13 14.84 19.64 -6.03
CA THR A 13 13.40 19.97 -6.05
C THR A 13 12.67 19.05 -5.10
N LEU A 14 11.84 19.60 -4.22
CA LEU A 14 10.90 18.82 -3.38
C LEU A 14 9.57 18.67 -4.11
N VAL A 15 9.08 17.42 -4.19
CA VAL A 15 7.76 17.12 -4.75
C VAL A 15 6.91 16.46 -3.67
N VAL A 16 5.75 17.04 -3.38
CA VAL A 16 4.78 16.50 -2.40
C VAL A 16 3.39 16.52 -3.05
N ASN A 17 2.78 15.36 -3.19
CA ASN A 17 1.45 15.19 -3.80
C ASN A 17 1.31 15.90 -5.17
N GLY A 18 2.36 15.85 -6.02
CA GLY A 18 2.39 16.50 -7.33
C GLY A 18 2.71 18.00 -7.30
N HIS A 19 2.78 18.64 -6.16
CA HIS A 19 3.23 20.03 -6.01
C HIS A 19 4.74 20.09 -5.91
N THR A 20 5.35 21.01 -6.64
CA THR A 20 6.80 21.14 -6.77
C THR A 20 7.28 22.41 -6.10
N ALA A 21 8.30 22.32 -5.22
CA ALA A 21 9.00 23.49 -4.65
C ALA A 21 10.48 23.45 -4.98
N GLU A 22 10.95 24.46 -5.71
CA GLU A 22 12.36 24.64 -6.00
C GLU A 22 13.10 25.21 -4.78
N GLY A 23 14.30 24.69 -4.51
CA GLY A 23 15.15 25.17 -3.41
C GLY A 23 14.62 24.88 -2.02
N ALA A 24 13.64 23.97 -1.88
CA ALA A 24 13.15 23.50 -0.59
C ALA A 24 14.03 22.43 0.05
N VAL A 25 15.01 21.90 -0.68
CA VAL A 25 15.96 20.87 -0.20
C VAL A 25 17.36 21.43 -0.23
N LEU A 26 18.04 21.38 0.92
CA LEU A 26 19.43 21.74 1.10
C LEU A 26 20.25 20.49 1.34
N GLN A 27 21.45 20.39 0.79
CA GLN A 27 22.41 19.36 1.13
C GLN A 27 23.47 19.91 2.08
N ILE A 28 23.59 19.32 3.28
CA ILE A 28 24.60 19.64 4.28
C ILE A 28 25.31 18.34 4.62
N ASP A 29 26.63 18.29 4.43
CA ASP A 29 27.49 17.13 4.68
C ASP A 29 26.98 15.83 4.02
N GLY A 30 26.43 15.95 2.79
CA GLY A 30 25.87 14.83 2.04
C GLY A 30 24.49 14.37 2.46
N HIS A 31 23.88 14.99 3.47
CA HIS A 31 22.51 14.70 3.91
C HIS A 31 21.51 15.72 3.39
N PRO A 32 20.35 15.29 2.85
CA PRO A 32 19.30 16.19 2.42
C PRO A 32 18.51 16.73 3.62
N TYR A 33 18.33 18.03 3.68
CA TYR A 33 17.48 18.74 4.65
C TYR A 33 16.36 19.45 3.91
N VAL A 34 15.18 19.43 4.47
CA VAL A 34 14.00 20.09 3.89
C VAL A 34 13.71 21.36 4.68
N ASP A 35 13.50 22.45 3.95
CA ASP A 35 13.01 23.71 4.51
C ASP A 35 11.57 23.50 5.01
N VAL A 36 11.38 23.55 6.34
CA VAL A 36 10.09 23.26 6.98
C VAL A 36 9.00 24.27 6.65
N GLU A 37 9.35 25.54 6.40
CA GLU A 37 8.37 26.56 6.02
C GLU A 37 7.86 26.33 4.61
N LYS A 38 8.74 26.03 3.66
CA LYS A 38 8.35 25.67 2.30
C LYS A 38 7.57 24.37 2.25
N PHE A 39 7.97 23.38 3.05
CA PHE A 39 7.21 22.13 3.18
C PHE A 39 5.80 22.40 3.71
N ALA A 40 5.67 23.19 4.77
CA ALA A 40 4.38 23.55 5.34
C ALA A 40 3.48 24.29 4.34
N GLN A 41 4.03 25.23 3.57
CA GLN A 41 3.28 25.91 2.51
C GLN A 41 2.75 24.95 1.46
N MET A 42 3.53 23.91 1.07
CA MET A 42 3.11 22.93 0.09
C MET A 42 1.93 22.07 0.57
N ILE A 43 1.83 21.82 1.87
CA ILE A 43 0.75 21.01 2.47
C ILE A 43 -0.32 21.88 3.15
N ASN A 44 -0.29 23.18 2.91
CA ASN A 44 -1.20 24.18 3.52
C ASN A 44 -1.23 24.10 5.05
N ALA A 45 -0.07 23.90 5.68
CA ALA A 45 0.11 23.84 7.13
C ALA A 45 0.68 25.14 7.69
N ALA A 46 0.40 25.42 8.96
CA ALA A 46 1.03 26.51 9.69
C ALA A 46 2.25 25.99 10.48
N VAL A 47 3.34 26.76 10.46
CA VAL A 47 4.55 26.49 11.26
C VAL A 47 4.68 27.52 12.36
N SER A 48 4.95 27.08 13.57
CA SER A 48 5.37 27.97 14.66
C SER A 48 6.66 27.44 15.30
N PHE A 49 7.54 28.38 15.65
CA PHE A 49 8.81 28.07 16.30
C PHE A 49 8.73 28.43 17.77
N GLU A 50 8.97 27.46 18.63
CA GLU A 50 9.05 27.64 20.08
C GLU A 50 10.45 27.23 20.57
N PRO A 51 10.90 27.66 21.75
CA PRO A 51 12.20 27.24 22.28
C PRO A 51 12.30 25.71 22.39
N GLY A 52 13.19 25.13 21.57
CA GLY A 52 13.46 23.68 21.56
C GLY A 52 12.49 22.84 20.77
N ARG A 53 11.48 23.40 20.06
CA ARG A 53 10.58 22.65 19.18
C ARG A 53 10.05 23.46 18.01
N VAL A 54 9.77 22.75 16.92
CA VAL A 54 9.04 23.26 15.77
C VAL A 54 7.66 22.60 15.77
N LEU A 55 6.59 23.41 15.76
CA LEU A 55 5.23 22.92 15.73
C LEU A 55 4.69 23.08 14.31
N LEU A 56 4.33 21.97 13.67
CA LEU A 56 3.66 21.96 12.38
C LEU A 56 2.18 21.64 12.61
N THR A 57 1.31 22.63 12.38
CA THR A 57 -0.14 22.48 12.51
C THR A 57 -0.74 22.27 11.12
N ILE A 58 -1.20 21.07 10.83
CA ILE A 58 -1.95 20.77 9.61
C ILE A 58 -3.41 21.08 9.92
N PRO A 59 -4.05 22.07 9.22
CA PRO A 59 -5.46 22.32 9.43
C PRO A 59 -6.26 21.05 9.14
N PRO A 60 -7.28 20.72 9.95
CA PRO A 60 -8.19 19.66 9.60
C PRO A 60 -8.76 19.97 8.23
N ALA A 61 -8.74 19.02 7.31
CA ALA A 61 -9.38 19.17 6.00
C ALA A 61 -10.80 19.68 6.25
N GLU A 62 -11.12 20.88 5.77
CA GLU A 62 -12.40 21.52 6.02
C GLU A 62 -13.52 20.55 5.63
N ALA A 63 -14.28 20.10 6.63
CA ALA A 63 -15.50 19.34 6.44
C ALA A 63 -16.56 20.28 5.83
N GLY A 64 -16.41 20.63 4.55
CA GLY A 64 -17.33 21.58 3.92
C GLY A 64 -17.03 22.00 2.49
N ALA A 65 -15.84 21.81 1.98
CA ALA A 65 -15.61 21.95 0.55
C ALA A 65 -16.13 20.71 -0.15
N LYS A 66 -17.33 20.78 -0.74
CA LYS A 66 -17.70 19.85 -1.83
C LYS A 66 -16.59 20.00 -2.88
N PRO A 67 -15.77 19.01 -3.15
CA PRO A 67 -15.01 19.01 -4.37
C PRO A 67 -16.04 18.80 -5.49
N ASP A 68 -16.19 19.79 -6.37
CA ASP A 68 -16.69 19.58 -7.73
C ASP A 68 -15.65 18.70 -8.47
N HIS A 69 -15.42 17.51 -7.96
CA HIS A 69 -14.76 16.49 -8.75
C HIS A 69 -15.85 15.76 -9.53
N PRO A 70 -15.69 15.64 -10.86
CA PRO A 70 -16.54 14.76 -11.64
C PRO A 70 -16.53 13.37 -10.99
N ALA A 71 -17.61 12.64 -11.09
CA ALA A 71 -17.96 11.39 -10.39
C ALA A 71 -16.98 10.18 -10.59
N THR A 72 -15.71 10.42 -10.76
CA THR A 72 -14.65 9.43 -11.04
C THR A 72 -13.78 9.09 -9.83
N GLY A 73 -13.86 9.85 -8.74
CA GLY A 73 -13.06 9.63 -7.53
C GLY A 73 -13.67 8.58 -6.60
N LEU A 74 -12.81 7.90 -5.83
CA LEU A 74 -13.23 7.02 -4.74
C LEU A 74 -13.69 7.84 -3.53
N SER A 75 -14.72 7.36 -2.84
CA SER A 75 -15.14 7.98 -1.58
C SER A 75 -14.08 7.75 -0.49
N LYS A 76 -13.91 8.70 0.43
CA LYS A 76 -12.92 8.61 1.52
C LYS A 76 -13.16 7.39 2.42
N ASP A 77 -14.43 7.08 2.70
CA ASP A 77 -14.78 5.94 3.54
C ASP A 77 -14.42 4.62 2.86
N PHE A 78 -14.69 4.51 1.55
CA PHE A 78 -14.31 3.36 0.76
C PHE A 78 -12.78 3.21 0.65
N ALA A 79 -12.06 4.28 0.34
CA ALA A 79 -10.60 4.25 0.23
C ALA A 79 -9.96 3.80 1.56
N LYS A 80 -10.43 4.32 2.70
CA LYS A 80 -9.96 3.90 4.04
C LYS A 80 -10.25 2.42 4.32
N ALA A 81 -11.47 1.95 4.01
CA ALA A 81 -11.84 0.56 4.21
C ALA A 81 -11.04 -0.37 3.28
N GLY A 82 -10.84 0.03 2.02
CA GLY A 82 -10.05 -0.70 1.04
C GLY A 82 -8.57 -0.85 1.43
N ILE A 83 -7.95 0.22 1.94
CA ILE A 83 -6.57 0.16 2.47
C ILE A 83 -6.50 -0.84 3.62
N SER A 84 -7.48 -0.82 4.54
CA SER A 84 -7.53 -1.77 5.66
C SER A 84 -7.71 -3.21 5.19
N GLN A 85 -8.55 -3.45 4.19
CA GLN A 85 -8.74 -4.77 3.57
C GLN A 85 -7.45 -5.26 2.92
N LEU A 86 -6.79 -4.39 2.14
CA LEU A 86 -5.55 -4.73 1.45
C LEU A 86 -4.43 -5.09 2.44
N ALA A 87 -4.34 -4.39 3.58
CA ALA A 87 -3.38 -4.71 4.64
C ALA A 87 -3.61 -6.13 5.21
N VAL A 88 -4.87 -6.52 5.47
CA VAL A 88 -5.20 -7.88 5.95
C VAL A 88 -4.87 -8.94 4.90
N MET A 89 -5.13 -8.66 3.62
CA MET A 89 -4.75 -9.56 2.53
C MET A 89 -3.23 -9.73 2.43
N TRP A 90 -2.46 -8.67 2.63
CA TRP A 90 -0.99 -8.75 2.67
C TRP A 90 -0.45 -9.54 3.87
N GLU A 91 -1.09 -9.42 5.04
CA GLU A 91 -0.77 -10.28 6.20
C GLU A 91 -0.99 -11.75 5.86
N TRP A 92 -2.12 -12.10 5.22
CA TRP A 92 -2.41 -13.46 4.80
C TRP A 92 -1.38 -13.97 3.78
N LYS A 93 -1.11 -13.21 2.71
CA LYS A 93 -0.06 -13.52 1.73
C LYS A 93 1.29 -13.75 2.40
N GLY A 94 1.64 -12.90 3.36
CA GLY A 94 2.88 -13.01 4.13
C GLY A 94 2.95 -14.28 4.97
N ALA A 95 1.83 -14.69 5.58
CA ALA A 95 1.74 -15.93 6.36
C ALA A 95 1.96 -17.17 5.47
N ILE A 96 1.30 -17.24 4.31
CA ILE A 96 1.49 -18.32 3.33
C ILE A 96 2.96 -18.36 2.86
N SER A 97 3.50 -17.23 2.44
CA SER A 97 4.90 -17.12 1.98
C SER A 97 5.91 -17.54 3.05
N SER A 98 5.63 -17.18 4.32
CA SER A 98 6.47 -17.57 5.45
C SER A 98 6.41 -19.09 5.70
N ALA A 99 5.23 -19.69 5.61
CA ALA A 99 5.04 -21.13 5.76
C ALA A 99 5.83 -21.91 4.69
N ILE A 100 5.79 -21.47 3.45
CA ILE A 100 6.54 -22.08 2.35
C ILE A 100 8.05 -21.99 2.61
N ARG A 101 8.56 -20.79 2.96
CA ARG A 101 10.00 -20.57 3.17
C ARG A 101 10.55 -21.30 4.38
N SER A 102 9.77 -21.47 5.42
CA SER A 102 10.20 -22.23 6.61
C SER A 102 10.20 -23.75 6.41
N GLY A 103 9.76 -24.22 5.24
CA GLY A 103 9.70 -25.65 4.94
C GLY A 103 8.79 -26.42 5.88
N VAL A 104 7.88 -25.73 6.59
CA VAL A 104 6.95 -26.34 7.53
C VAL A 104 5.84 -27.02 6.74
N ALA A 105 6.20 -28.14 6.12
CA ALA A 105 5.25 -29.04 5.55
C ALA A 105 4.47 -29.73 6.68
N GLY A 106 3.17 -29.43 6.78
CA GLY A 106 2.25 -30.38 7.41
C GLY A 106 2.11 -30.34 8.93
N GLY A 107 2.48 -29.30 9.62
CA GLY A 107 2.06 -29.12 11.01
C GLY A 107 0.55 -28.84 11.10
N ASN A 108 -0.19 -29.57 11.94
CA ASN A 108 -1.64 -29.34 12.17
C ASN A 108 -2.01 -27.92 12.60
N TRP A 109 -1.03 -27.07 12.92
CA TRP A 109 -1.21 -25.68 13.33
C TRP A 109 -1.29 -24.70 12.15
N LEU A 110 -0.74 -25.04 10.98
CA LEU A 110 -0.68 -24.14 9.83
C LEU A 110 -2.07 -23.91 9.22
N ALA A 111 -2.84 -24.96 9.02
CA ALA A 111 -4.18 -24.86 8.45
C ALA A 111 -5.11 -23.96 9.27
N PRO A 112 -5.20 -24.05 10.62
CA PRO A 112 -5.95 -23.10 11.43
C PRO A 112 -5.47 -21.67 11.30
N LEU A 113 -4.15 -21.43 11.28
CA LEU A 113 -3.58 -20.09 11.14
C LEU A 113 -3.95 -19.45 9.81
N LEU A 114 -3.81 -20.16 8.70
CA LEU A 114 -4.18 -19.66 7.39
C LEU A 114 -5.68 -19.42 7.27
N HIS A 115 -6.49 -20.31 7.87
CA HIS A 115 -7.93 -20.14 7.96
C HIS A 115 -8.33 -18.84 8.68
N ASP A 116 -7.71 -18.53 9.83
CA ASP A 116 -7.98 -17.30 10.57
C ASP A 116 -7.64 -16.05 9.74
N HIS A 117 -6.53 -16.05 9.00
CA HIS A 117 -6.18 -14.96 8.09
C HIS A 117 -7.23 -14.79 6.98
N ARG A 118 -7.67 -15.89 6.39
CA ARG A 118 -8.72 -15.90 5.37
C ARG A 118 -10.03 -15.31 5.88
N VAL A 119 -10.50 -15.77 7.03
CA VAL A 119 -11.74 -15.28 7.66
C VAL A 119 -11.66 -13.77 7.90
N ARG A 120 -10.54 -13.28 8.44
CA ARG A 120 -10.33 -11.83 8.64
C ARG A 120 -10.35 -11.04 7.34
N ALA A 121 -9.80 -11.58 6.25
CA ALA A 121 -9.83 -10.94 4.94
C ALA A 121 -11.26 -10.88 4.37
N GLU A 122 -12.04 -11.94 4.49
CA GLU A 122 -13.46 -12.00 4.09
C GLU A 122 -14.34 -11.04 4.91
N GLU A 123 -14.11 -10.94 6.23
CA GLU A 123 -14.79 -9.96 7.09
C GLU A 123 -14.43 -8.52 6.70
N SER A 124 -13.15 -8.26 6.40
CA SER A 124 -12.71 -6.94 5.96
C SER A 124 -13.33 -6.56 4.61
N GLN A 125 -13.47 -7.52 3.69
CA GLN A 125 -14.19 -7.31 2.43
C GLN A 125 -15.66 -6.93 2.66
N SER A 126 -16.33 -7.56 3.61
CA SER A 126 -17.71 -7.23 3.96
C SER A 126 -17.84 -5.77 4.40
N LYS A 127 -16.91 -5.29 5.23
CA LYS A 127 -16.85 -3.88 5.68
C LYS A 127 -16.58 -2.92 4.50
N THR A 128 -15.68 -3.28 3.61
CA THR A 128 -15.37 -2.49 2.41
C THR A 128 -16.56 -2.43 1.46
N SER A 129 -17.32 -3.52 1.33
CA SER A 129 -18.53 -3.57 0.52
C SER A 129 -19.62 -2.61 1.04
N LEU A 130 -19.75 -2.45 2.36
CA LEU A 130 -20.69 -1.50 2.97
C LEU A 130 -20.26 -0.03 2.74
N ALA A 131 -18.97 0.23 2.56
CA ALA A 131 -18.43 1.56 2.28
C ALA A 131 -18.56 1.97 0.81
N ALA A 132 -18.77 1.04 -0.11
CA ALA A 132 -18.84 1.28 -1.55
C ALA A 132 -20.19 1.90 -1.96
N LYS A 133 -20.23 3.23 -2.07
CA LYS A 133 -21.47 4.00 -2.32
C LYS A 133 -21.54 4.61 -3.72
N THR A 134 -20.41 4.83 -4.38
CA THR A 134 -20.34 5.43 -5.72
C THR A 134 -20.09 4.36 -6.79
N GLU A 135 -20.32 4.71 -8.05
CA GLU A 135 -20.00 3.79 -9.17
C GLU A 135 -18.49 3.45 -9.21
N SER A 136 -17.62 4.44 -8.95
CA SER A 136 -16.18 4.24 -8.86
C SER A 136 -15.81 3.32 -7.70
N ASP A 137 -16.44 3.47 -6.53
CA ASP A 137 -16.27 2.56 -5.39
C ASP A 137 -16.65 1.12 -5.75
N GLN A 138 -17.78 0.94 -6.46
CA GLN A 138 -18.24 -0.40 -6.85
C GLN A 138 -17.28 -1.07 -7.85
N LYS A 139 -16.75 -0.32 -8.81
CA LYS A 139 -15.72 -0.83 -9.74
C LYS A 139 -14.43 -1.20 -9.00
N ALA A 140 -13.95 -0.35 -8.10
CA ALA A 140 -12.77 -0.62 -7.28
C ALA A 140 -12.99 -1.80 -6.32
N LEU A 141 -14.20 -1.92 -5.74
CA LEU A 141 -14.59 -3.06 -4.92
C LEU A 141 -14.51 -4.38 -5.71
N GLN A 142 -14.88 -4.36 -7.00
CA GLN A 142 -14.77 -5.56 -7.83
C GLN A 142 -13.30 -5.99 -8.00
N LEU A 143 -12.38 -5.05 -8.20
CA LEU A 143 -10.95 -5.36 -8.28
C LEU A 143 -10.42 -5.91 -6.94
N LEU A 144 -10.84 -5.35 -5.80
CA LEU A 144 -10.50 -5.90 -4.47
C LEU A 144 -11.04 -7.32 -4.26
N LYS A 145 -12.23 -7.62 -4.78
CA LYS A 145 -12.81 -8.98 -4.75
C LYS A 145 -12.01 -9.96 -5.61
N ASN A 146 -11.60 -9.53 -6.79
CA ASN A 146 -10.79 -10.35 -7.69
C ASN A 146 -9.43 -10.68 -7.04
N GLU A 147 -8.79 -9.69 -6.41
CA GLU A 147 -7.54 -9.89 -5.68
C GLU A 147 -7.69 -10.88 -4.52
N LEU A 148 -8.77 -10.74 -3.72
CA LEU A 148 -9.07 -11.68 -2.64
C LEU A 148 -9.30 -13.11 -3.16
N ALA A 149 -10.00 -13.25 -4.29
CA ALA A 149 -10.23 -14.55 -4.92
C ALA A 149 -8.93 -15.18 -5.42
N SER A 150 -8.06 -14.40 -6.06
CA SER A 150 -6.73 -14.86 -6.51
C SER A 150 -5.87 -15.31 -5.33
N LEU A 151 -5.91 -14.58 -4.21
CA LEU A 151 -5.18 -14.95 -2.99
C LEU A 151 -5.73 -16.25 -2.37
N ALA A 152 -7.07 -16.43 -2.36
CA ALA A 152 -7.69 -17.65 -1.87
C ALA A 152 -7.38 -18.87 -2.75
N GLU A 153 -7.30 -18.67 -4.06
CA GLU A 153 -6.87 -19.70 -5.01
C GLU A 153 -5.41 -20.10 -4.76
N TRP A 154 -4.52 -19.13 -4.60
CA TRP A 154 -3.12 -19.39 -4.31
C TRP A 154 -2.92 -20.12 -2.98
N ASP A 155 -3.66 -19.72 -1.93
CA ASP A 155 -3.67 -20.42 -0.65
C ASP A 155 -4.10 -21.90 -0.80
N SER A 156 -5.20 -22.15 -1.51
CA SER A 156 -5.73 -23.49 -1.76
C SER A 156 -4.73 -24.37 -2.53
N ASN A 157 -4.11 -23.82 -3.57
CA ASN A 157 -3.11 -24.50 -4.38
C ASN A 157 -1.87 -24.85 -3.54
N THR A 158 -1.43 -23.91 -2.69
CA THR A 158 -0.31 -24.10 -1.78
C THR A 158 -0.60 -25.20 -0.75
N GLN A 159 -1.77 -25.17 -0.10
CA GLN A 159 -2.18 -26.20 0.86
C GLN A 159 -2.28 -27.56 0.20
N SER A 160 -2.85 -27.65 -1.00
CA SER A 160 -2.95 -28.90 -1.76
C SER A 160 -1.56 -29.48 -2.09
N THR A 161 -0.62 -28.62 -2.47
CA THR A 161 0.78 -29.01 -2.73
C THR A 161 1.44 -29.53 -1.46
N ILE A 162 1.31 -28.82 -0.33
CA ILE A 162 1.85 -29.24 0.97
C ILE A 162 1.28 -30.62 1.38
N HIS A 163 -0.02 -30.84 1.22
CA HIS A 163 -0.66 -32.12 1.53
C HIS A 163 -0.18 -33.26 0.64
N SER A 164 0.08 -33.02 -0.64
CA SER A 164 0.56 -34.05 -1.57
C SER A 164 1.97 -34.53 -1.27
N LEU A 165 2.78 -33.74 -0.57
CA LEU A 165 4.16 -34.07 -0.21
C LEU A 165 4.29 -35.00 1.01
N ASN A 166 3.17 -35.44 1.63
CA ASN A 166 3.13 -36.41 2.77
C ASN A 166 4.13 -36.13 3.92
N GLY A 167 4.53 -34.85 4.09
CA GLY A 167 5.42 -34.40 5.17
C GLY A 167 6.91 -34.76 4.97
N GLU A 168 7.29 -35.45 3.90
CA GLU A 168 8.69 -35.85 3.65
C GLU A 168 9.46 -34.85 2.74
N GLN A 169 8.76 -34.02 1.99
CA GLN A 169 9.38 -33.04 1.11
C GLN A 169 8.82 -31.63 1.38
N SER A 170 9.68 -30.65 1.47
CA SER A 170 9.28 -29.25 1.54
C SER A 170 9.04 -28.68 0.13
N VAL A 171 8.06 -27.80 -0.01
CA VAL A 171 7.92 -27.00 -1.23
C VAL A 171 9.20 -26.18 -1.41
N SER A 172 9.83 -26.26 -2.58
CA SER A 172 11.01 -25.44 -2.84
C SER A 172 10.63 -23.95 -2.80
N PRO A 173 11.31 -23.11 -2.00
CA PRO A 173 11.05 -21.67 -1.97
C PRO A 173 11.10 -21.02 -3.36
N THR A 174 12.01 -21.47 -4.22
CA THR A 174 12.17 -20.95 -5.58
C THR A 174 10.97 -21.27 -6.48
N VAL A 175 10.27 -22.37 -6.28
CA VAL A 175 9.04 -22.70 -7.03
C VAL A 175 7.91 -21.78 -6.61
N ALA A 176 7.80 -21.51 -5.31
CA ALA A 176 6.77 -20.60 -4.81
C ALA A 176 7.02 -19.13 -5.20
N GLU A 177 8.27 -18.69 -5.22
CA GLU A 177 8.63 -17.32 -5.59
C GLU A 177 8.40 -17.01 -7.07
N ASN A 178 8.46 -18.02 -7.93
CA ASN A 178 8.21 -17.91 -9.37
C ASN A 178 6.78 -18.31 -9.78
N ASP A 179 5.86 -18.43 -8.83
CA ASP A 179 4.47 -18.75 -9.11
C ASP A 179 3.81 -17.58 -9.87
N PRO A 180 3.29 -17.80 -11.09
CA PRO A 180 2.66 -16.76 -11.89
C PRO A 180 1.46 -16.10 -11.18
N LEU A 181 0.72 -16.87 -10.37
CA LEU A 181 -0.41 -16.36 -9.62
C LEU A 181 0.06 -15.42 -8.49
N LEU A 182 1.15 -15.75 -7.80
CA LEU A 182 1.75 -14.88 -6.80
C LEU A 182 2.28 -13.56 -7.39
N MET A 183 2.86 -13.62 -8.59
CA MET A 183 3.28 -12.42 -9.31
C MET A 183 2.08 -11.53 -9.65
N LYS A 184 1.01 -12.11 -10.20
CA LYS A 184 -0.25 -11.41 -10.49
C LYS A 184 -0.85 -10.75 -9.24
N ILE A 185 -0.95 -11.47 -8.11
CA ILE A 185 -1.39 -10.96 -6.81
C ILE A 185 -0.51 -9.77 -6.37
N SER A 186 0.81 -9.86 -6.57
CA SER A 186 1.72 -8.78 -6.16
C SER A 186 1.55 -7.52 -7.01
N GLU A 187 1.34 -7.67 -8.30
CA GLU A 187 1.10 -6.57 -9.24
C GLU A 187 -0.26 -5.90 -8.98
N CYS A 188 -1.33 -6.71 -8.87
CA CYS A 188 -2.66 -6.19 -8.56
C CYS A 188 -2.69 -5.50 -7.19
N GLY A 189 -2.12 -6.10 -6.15
CA GLY A 189 -2.07 -5.50 -4.82
C GLY A 189 -1.33 -4.17 -4.80
N SER A 190 -0.22 -4.04 -5.53
CA SER A 190 0.52 -2.78 -5.69
C SER A 190 -0.30 -1.71 -6.41
N PHE A 191 -0.99 -2.10 -7.48
CA PHE A 191 -1.89 -1.22 -8.22
C PHE A 191 -3.05 -0.74 -7.34
N LEU A 192 -3.72 -1.65 -6.64
CA LEU A 192 -4.84 -1.33 -5.73
C LEU A 192 -4.42 -0.38 -4.63
N ASN A 193 -3.24 -0.58 -4.04
CA ASN A 193 -2.71 0.34 -3.04
C ASN A 193 -2.53 1.76 -3.59
N ALA A 194 -1.94 1.90 -4.77
CA ALA A 194 -1.75 3.20 -5.41
C ALA A 194 -3.10 3.87 -5.70
N MET A 195 -4.07 3.14 -6.27
CA MET A 195 -5.43 3.61 -6.56
C MET A 195 -6.16 4.08 -5.31
N LEU A 196 -6.10 3.31 -4.22
CA LEU A 196 -6.79 3.65 -2.96
C LEU A 196 -6.15 4.86 -2.27
N VAL A 197 -4.83 5.01 -2.35
CA VAL A 197 -4.09 6.15 -1.78
C VAL A 197 -4.35 7.43 -2.56
N THR A 198 -4.38 7.37 -3.89
CA THR A 198 -4.69 8.56 -4.72
C THR A 198 -6.17 8.94 -4.64
N GLY A 199 -7.05 7.98 -4.36
CA GLY A 199 -8.50 8.18 -4.38
C GLY A 199 -9.07 8.31 -5.79
N GLU A 200 -8.32 8.01 -6.84
CA GLU A 200 -8.74 8.05 -8.24
C GLU A 200 -8.92 6.63 -8.76
N PHE A 201 -10.13 6.34 -9.25
CA PHE A 201 -10.38 5.02 -9.85
C PHE A 201 -9.58 4.86 -11.15
N ALA A 202 -8.90 3.74 -11.24
CA ALA A 202 -8.28 3.22 -12.46
C ALA A 202 -8.53 1.72 -12.55
N ASP A 203 -8.38 1.16 -13.74
CA ASP A 203 -8.49 -0.27 -14.00
C ASP A 203 -7.13 -0.86 -14.39
N SER A 204 -6.93 -2.15 -14.10
CA SER A 204 -5.69 -2.85 -14.42
C SER A 204 -5.97 -4.30 -14.80
N SER A 205 -5.36 -4.74 -15.90
CA SER A 205 -5.45 -6.13 -16.34
C SER A 205 -4.86 -7.13 -15.34
N SER A 206 -3.94 -6.71 -14.45
CA SER A 206 -3.39 -7.57 -13.41
C SER A 206 -4.43 -7.97 -12.34
N CYS A 207 -5.56 -7.24 -12.26
CA CYS A 207 -6.65 -7.50 -11.30
C CYS A 207 -7.85 -8.27 -11.90
N HIS A 208 -7.71 -8.84 -13.11
CA HIS A 208 -8.75 -9.61 -13.83
C HIS A 208 -8.39 -11.06 -14.05
#